data_9a183948fde9fb9f3469302060690d0d
#
_entry.id   9a183948fde9fb9f3469302060690d0d
#
_cell.length_a   1.000
_cell.length_b   1.000
_cell.length_c   1.000
_cell.angle_alpha   90.00
_cell.angle_beta   90.00
_cell.angle_gamma   90.00
#
_symmetry.space_group_name_H-M   'P 1'
#
loop_
_entity.id
_entity.type
_entity.pdbx_description
1 polymer ?
#
loop_
_entity_poly.entity_id
_entity_poly.type
_entity_poly.pdbx_seq_one_letter_code
_entity_poly.pdbx_strand_id
1 'polypeptide(L)'
;MTLLRLRTQQVARLLADALAPELANAPSAPLHLVNIAGGPAIDSMNALILLRRGDVDLLRRPIVIDVLDQDDSGPFFGSNALAALMRDGAPLAGLDIAFRHRHYDWNEPASLEALLRETKARIVATSSEGGLFEYGSDEAIMANLTALHGAGVRFVAGSVTSSDESRRRMIIASRFKIHPRGLKGFGPLAGRAGYRIAQALPAQLSDQVLLTPA
;
A
#
# COMPACT_ATOMS: atom_id res chain seq x y z
N MET A 1 -17.87 -6.61 -8.93
CA MET A 1 -17.67 -5.73 -7.73
C MET A 1 -17.07 -6.43 -6.52
N THR A 2 -17.37 -7.69 -6.24
CA THR A 2 -16.91 -8.42 -5.05
C THR A 2 -15.39 -8.61 -5.00
N LEU A 3 -14.74 -8.89 -6.13
CA LEU A 3 -13.30 -9.18 -6.19
C LEU A 3 -12.40 -7.97 -5.86
N LEU A 4 -12.75 -6.77 -6.35
CA LEU A 4 -12.02 -5.55 -6.01
C LEU A 4 -12.12 -5.23 -4.51
N ARG A 5 -13.31 -5.39 -3.92
CA ARG A 5 -13.50 -5.19 -2.47
C ARG A 5 -12.67 -6.16 -1.66
N LEU A 6 -12.63 -7.44 -2.06
CA LEU A 6 -11.83 -8.45 -1.38
C LEU A 6 -10.35 -8.11 -1.43
N ARG A 7 -9.84 -7.71 -2.60
CA ARG A 7 -8.45 -7.31 -2.81
C ARG A 7 -8.05 -6.17 -1.87
N THR A 8 -8.78 -5.05 -1.91
CA THR A 8 -8.53 -3.89 -1.04
C THR A 8 -8.63 -4.25 0.44
N GLN A 9 -9.59 -5.09 0.82
CA GLN A 9 -9.75 -5.55 2.20
C GLN A 9 -8.59 -6.42 2.66
N GLN A 10 -8.07 -7.30 1.80
CA GLN A 10 -6.94 -8.17 2.12
C GLN A 10 -5.64 -7.36 2.26
N VAL A 11 -5.37 -6.38 1.38
CA VAL A 11 -4.21 -5.48 1.52
C VAL A 11 -4.29 -4.69 2.82
N ALA A 12 -5.46 -4.12 3.13
CA ALA A 12 -5.70 -3.41 4.39
C ALA A 12 -5.45 -4.30 5.62
N ARG A 13 -5.88 -5.57 5.56
CA ARG A 13 -5.67 -6.55 6.64
C ARG A 13 -4.19 -6.84 6.84
N LEU A 14 -3.45 -7.11 5.76
CA LEU A 14 -2.00 -7.34 5.82
C LEU A 14 -1.25 -6.16 6.46
N LEU A 15 -1.62 -4.92 6.09
CA LEU A 15 -1.04 -3.72 6.69
C LEU A 15 -1.40 -3.61 8.18
N ALA A 16 -2.66 -3.77 8.53
CA ALA A 16 -3.11 -3.64 9.92
C ALA A 16 -2.44 -4.68 10.83
N ASP A 17 -2.42 -5.95 10.40
CA ASP A 17 -1.83 -7.05 11.18
C ASP A 17 -0.30 -6.87 11.35
N ALA A 18 0.40 -6.32 10.34
CA ALA A 18 1.83 -6.02 10.43
C ALA A 18 2.13 -4.80 11.30
N LEU A 19 1.28 -3.76 11.25
CA LEU A 19 1.50 -2.52 11.96
C LEU A 19 1.13 -2.61 13.45
N ALA A 20 0.12 -3.40 13.83
CA ALA A 20 -0.38 -3.45 15.21
C ALA A 20 0.74 -3.68 16.25
N PRO A 21 1.64 -4.69 16.12
CA PRO A 21 2.71 -4.90 17.09
C PRO A 21 3.75 -3.74 17.10
N GLU A 22 4.06 -3.15 15.93
CA GLU A 22 5.00 -2.02 15.85
C GLU A 22 4.46 -0.78 16.55
N LEU A 23 3.16 -0.52 16.35
CA LEU A 23 2.47 0.61 16.97
C LEU A 23 2.36 0.42 18.49
N ALA A 24 2.11 -0.81 18.96
CA ALA A 24 2.07 -1.13 20.38
C ALA A 24 3.45 -0.95 21.05
N ASN A 25 4.53 -1.36 20.36
CA ASN A 25 5.90 -1.23 20.85
C ASN A 25 6.45 0.20 20.83
N ALA A 26 5.80 1.14 20.13
CA ALA A 26 6.20 2.52 20.02
C ALA A 26 5.00 3.48 20.13
N PRO A 27 4.35 3.61 21.30
CA PRO A 27 3.02 4.22 21.46
C PRO A 27 2.92 5.69 21.03
N SER A 28 4.01 6.45 21.03
CA SER A 28 4.01 7.88 20.62
C SER A 28 4.67 8.14 19.27
N ALA A 29 5.15 7.10 18.58
CA ALA A 29 5.85 7.29 17.32
C ALA A 29 4.86 7.65 16.21
N PRO A 30 5.08 8.72 15.43
CA PRO A 30 4.24 9.05 14.27
C PRO A 30 4.20 7.89 13.27
N LEU A 31 3.03 7.69 12.64
CA LEU A 31 2.81 6.72 11.58
C LEU A 31 2.77 7.42 10.22
N HIS A 32 3.51 6.91 9.27
CA HIS A 32 3.49 7.36 7.89
C HIS A 32 3.09 6.21 6.95
N LEU A 33 1.97 6.34 6.28
CA LEU A 33 1.50 5.44 5.24
C LEU A 33 1.81 6.04 3.87
N VAL A 34 2.57 5.35 3.06
CA VAL A 34 2.91 5.76 1.69
C VAL A 34 2.15 4.85 0.73
N ASN A 35 1.21 5.41 -0.01
CA ASN A 35 0.43 4.68 -0.99
C ASN A 35 0.94 4.97 -2.40
N ILE A 36 1.44 3.95 -3.11
CA ILE A 36 2.02 4.10 -4.45
C ILE A 36 1.00 3.65 -5.50
N ALA A 37 0.49 4.61 -6.27
CA ALA A 37 -0.46 4.41 -7.36
C ALA A 37 -1.72 3.61 -6.96
N GLY A 38 -2.17 3.78 -5.74
CA GLY A 38 -3.43 3.20 -5.24
C GLY A 38 -4.59 4.20 -5.29
N GLY A 39 -4.45 5.27 -6.05
CA GLY A 39 -5.49 6.27 -6.27
C GLY A 39 -6.02 6.87 -4.95
N PRO A 40 -7.21 6.46 -4.48
CA PRO A 40 -7.83 7.03 -3.28
C PRO A 40 -7.26 6.51 -1.94
N ALA A 41 -6.25 5.65 -1.93
CA ALA A 41 -5.67 5.05 -0.72
C ALA A 41 -6.71 4.37 0.22
N ILE A 42 -7.70 3.70 -0.34
CA ILE A 42 -8.77 3.03 0.43
C ILE A 42 -8.21 1.91 1.32
N ASP A 43 -7.19 1.21 0.87
CA ASP A 43 -6.47 0.19 1.64
C ASP A 43 -5.82 0.78 2.90
N SER A 44 -5.17 1.94 2.79
CA SER A 44 -4.58 2.67 3.92
C SER A 44 -5.65 3.10 4.93
N MET A 45 -6.74 3.71 4.48
CA MET A 45 -7.86 4.10 5.35
C MET A 45 -8.52 2.90 6.03
N ASN A 46 -8.73 1.81 5.29
CA ASN A 46 -9.28 0.57 5.85
C ASN A 46 -8.34 -0.08 6.88
N ALA A 47 -7.01 -0.01 6.66
CA ALA A 47 -6.03 -0.48 7.65
C ALA A 47 -6.17 0.30 8.96
N LEU A 48 -6.31 1.62 8.91
CA LEU A 48 -6.55 2.45 10.09
C LEU A 48 -7.87 2.09 10.80
N ILE A 49 -8.94 1.84 10.04
CA ILE A 49 -10.23 1.40 10.62
C ILE A 49 -10.08 0.04 11.32
N LEU A 50 -9.33 -0.90 10.73
CA LEU A 50 -9.08 -2.21 11.33
C LEU A 50 -8.25 -2.09 12.62
N LEU A 51 -7.18 -1.29 12.60
CA LEU A 51 -6.34 -1.02 13.78
C LEU A 51 -7.17 -0.41 14.91
N ARG A 52 -8.01 0.61 14.61
CA ARG A 52 -8.87 1.25 15.59
C ARG A 52 -9.88 0.28 16.23
N ARG A 53 -10.42 -0.64 15.44
CA ARG A 53 -11.35 -1.67 15.93
C ARG A 53 -10.66 -2.69 16.84
N GLY A 54 -9.38 -2.97 16.59
CA GLY A 54 -8.59 -3.86 17.44
C GLY A 54 -8.20 -3.19 18.76
N ASP A 55 -7.61 -1.99 18.67
CA ASP A 55 -7.20 -1.19 19.81
C ASP A 55 -7.12 0.29 19.39
N VAL A 56 -7.97 1.12 19.99
CA VAL A 56 -8.06 2.57 19.71
C VAL A 56 -6.78 3.31 20.08
N ASP A 57 -6.03 2.84 21.07
CA ASP A 57 -4.83 3.52 21.56
C ASP A 57 -3.67 3.42 20.56
N LEU A 58 -3.68 2.42 19.67
CA LEU A 58 -2.70 2.29 18.60
C LEU A 58 -2.66 3.51 17.67
N LEU A 59 -3.74 4.27 17.55
CA LEU A 59 -3.84 5.41 16.63
C LEU A 59 -3.83 6.77 17.31
N ARG A 60 -3.56 6.86 18.62
CA ARG A 60 -3.39 8.13 19.35
C ARG A 60 -2.01 8.74 19.07
N ARG A 61 -1.76 9.08 17.81
CA ARG A 61 -0.49 9.60 17.30
C ARG A 61 -0.73 10.40 16.03
N PRO A 62 0.20 11.27 15.62
CA PRO A 62 0.15 11.88 14.29
C PRO A 62 0.25 10.81 13.21
N ILE A 63 -0.65 10.87 12.22
CA ILE A 63 -0.71 9.94 11.08
C ILE A 63 -0.65 10.77 9.81
N VAL A 64 0.18 10.33 8.86
CA VAL A 64 0.24 10.92 7.52
C VAL A 64 -0.04 9.83 6.50
N ILE A 65 -0.91 10.10 5.53
CA ILE A 65 -1.11 9.29 4.33
C ILE A 65 -0.59 10.14 3.15
N ASP A 66 0.56 9.77 2.60
CA ASP A 66 1.04 10.33 1.33
C ASP A 66 0.62 9.39 0.19
N VAL A 67 -0.12 9.93 -0.77
CA VAL A 67 -0.52 9.22 -2.00
C VAL A 67 0.36 9.69 -3.14
N LEU A 68 1.11 8.77 -3.71
CA LEU A 68 1.98 8.97 -4.85
C LEU A 68 1.27 8.45 -6.10
N ASP A 69 0.70 9.34 -6.90
CA ASP A 69 -0.09 8.98 -8.08
C ASP A 69 0.07 10.03 -9.19
N GLN A 70 0.00 9.60 -10.44
CA GLN A 70 -0.01 10.51 -11.60
C GLN A 70 -1.37 11.17 -11.80
N ASP A 71 -2.46 10.51 -11.35
CA ASP A 71 -3.83 10.99 -11.49
C ASP A 71 -4.25 11.76 -10.22
N ASP A 72 -4.84 12.92 -10.39
CA ASP A 72 -5.36 13.75 -9.31
C ASP A 72 -6.75 13.29 -8.82
N SER A 73 -7.54 12.62 -9.68
CA SER A 73 -8.95 12.30 -9.40
C SER A 73 -9.10 11.26 -8.29
N GLY A 74 -8.25 10.24 -8.30
CA GLY A 74 -8.20 9.22 -7.27
C GLY A 74 -7.86 9.80 -5.89
N PRO A 75 -6.73 10.49 -5.73
CA PRO A 75 -6.37 11.17 -4.48
C PRO A 75 -7.38 12.23 -4.02
N PHE A 76 -7.98 12.98 -4.92
CA PHE A 76 -9.05 13.92 -4.58
C PHE A 76 -10.26 13.21 -3.96
N PHE A 77 -10.70 12.10 -4.57
CA PHE A 77 -11.75 11.27 -3.99
C PHE A 77 -11.34 10.72 -2.62
N GLY A 78 -10.08 10.24 -2.47
CA GLY A 78 -9.53 9.73 -1.23
C GLY A 78 -9.54 10.75 -0.11
N SER A 79 -9.12 11.99 -0.38
CA SER A 79 -9.16 13.10 0.58
C SER A 79 -10.58 13.38 1.07
N ASN A 80 -11.56 13.42 0.17
CA ASN A 80 -12.97 13.60 0.53
C ASN A 80 -13.54 12.43 1.33
N ALA A 81 -13.16 11.19 0.98
CA ALA A 81 -13.54 10.00 1.71
C ALA A 81 -12.97 10.01 3.13
N LEU A 82 -11.68 10.37 3.29
CA LEU A 82 -11.07 10.50 4.62
C LEU A 82 -11.77 11.58 5.44
N ALA A 83 -12.05 12.74 4.86
CA ALA A 83 -12.79 13.81 5.55
C ALA A 83 -14.16 13.32 6.06
N ALA A 84 -14.87 12.50 5.27
CA ALA A 84 -16.12 11.88 5.70
C ALA A 84 -15.93 10.87 6.84
N LEU A 85 -14.86 10.06 6.79
CA LEU A 85 -14.52 9.07 7.81
C LEU A 85 -14.06 9.71 9.14
N MET A 86 -13.62 10.97 9.13
CA MET A 86 -13.17 11.71 10.30
C MET A 86 -14.27 12.55 10.96
N ARG A 87 -15.49 12.63 10.40
CA ARG A 87 -16.63 13.33 11.02
C ARG A 87 -17.02 12.71 12.36
N ASP A 88 -17.69 13.49 13.19
CA ASP A 88 -18.22 12.99 14.48
C ASP A 88 -19.05 11.73 14.28
N GLY A 89 -18.76 10.70 15.08
CA GLY A 89 -19.41 9.40 15.00
C GLY A 89 -18.93 8.49 13.87
N ALA A 90 -18.05 8.97 12.96
CA ALA A 90 -17.50 8.16 11.90
C ALA A 90 -16.29 7.31 12.36
N PRO A 91 -15.90 6.28 11.57
CA PRO A 91 -14.89 5.30 12.00
C PRO A 91 -13.49 5.85 12.34
N LEU A 92 -13.11 7.04 11.88
CA LEU A 92 -11.82 7.66 12.16
C LEU A 92 -11.95 9.01 12.89
N ALA A 93 -13.12 9.29 13.47
CA ALA A 93 -13.39 10.53 14.21
C ALA A 93 -12.36 10.75 15.34
N GLY A 94 -11.90 11.99 15.50
CA GLY A 94 -10.99 12.40 16.57
C GLY A 94 -9.53 11.96 16.40
N LEU A 95 -9.16 11.32 15.27
CA LEU A 95 -7.77 11.01 14.96
C LEU A 95 -7.07 12.19 14.27
N ASP A 96 -5.76 12.32 14.48
CA ASP A 96 -4.91 13.31 13.81
C ASP A 96 -4.33 12.69 12.53
N ILE A 97 -5.04 12.85 11.40
CA ILE A 97 -4.67 12.27 10.11
C ILE A 97 -4.53 13.36 9.05
N ALA A 98 -3.34 13.51 8.48
CA ALA A 98 -3.10 14.33 7.30
C ALA A 98 -3.10 13.45 6.04
N PHE A 99 -3.80 13.90 5.00
CA PHE A 99 -3.80 13.28 3.67
C PHE A 99 -3.10 14.22 2.68
N ARG A 100 -2.14 13.71 1.92
CA ARG A 100 -1.35 14.48 0.97
C ARG A 100 -1.28 13.73 -0.34
N HIS A 101 -1.47 14.42 -1.47
CA HIS A 101 -1.19 13.90 -2.80
C HIS A 101 0.12 14.50 -3.32
N ARG A 102 0.92 13.65 -3.97
CA ARG A 102 2.13 14.04 -4.69
C ARG A 102 2.09 13.42 -6.08
N HIS A 103 2.20 14.25 -7.11
CA HIS A 103 2.32 13.74 -8.48
C HIS A 103 3.57 12.86 -8.58
N TYR A 104 3.41 11.63 -9.07
CA TYR A 104 4.45 10.62 -9.03
C TYR A 104 4.43 9.69 -10.24
N ASP A 105 5.58 9.57 -10.91
CA ASP A 105 5.83 8.52 -11.88
C ASP A 105 6.72 7.45 -11.23
N TRP A 106 6.23 6.23 -11.14
CA TRP A 106 7.00 5.11 -10.57
C TRP A 106 8.23 4.69 -11.38
N ASN A 107 8.36 5.16 -12.65
CA ASN A 107 9.58 4.98 -13.42
C ASN A 107 10.73 5.90 -12.97
N GLU A 108 10.43 6.93 -12.17
CA GLU A 108 11.37 7.92 -11.65
C GLU A 108 11.31 7.97 -10.09
N PRO A 109 11.95 7.02 -9.39
CA PRO A 109 11.79 6.88 -7.94
C PRO A 109 12.43 8.00 -7.11
N ALA A 110 13.12 8.96 -7.73
CA ALA A 110 13.83 10.03 -7.01
C ALA A 110 12.92 10.85 -6.07
N SER A 111 11.67 11.11 -6.46
CA SER A 111 10.71 11.81 -5.60
C SER A 111 10.21 10.95 -4.42
N LEU A 112 10.10 9.64 -4.59
CA LEU A 112 9.85 8.69 -3.49
C LEU A 112 11.03 8.71 -2.50
N GLU A 113 12.27 8.64 -3.00
CA GLU A 113 13.46 8.72 -2.15
C GLU A 113 13.53 10.04 -1.39
N ALA A 114 13.20 11.17 -2.03
CA ALA A 114 13.15 12.48 -1.38
C ALA A 114 12.11 12.48 -0.26
N LEU A 115 10.88 11.99 -0.51
CA LEU A 115 9.84 11.86 0.49
C LEU A 115 10.30 11.03 1.69
N LEU A 116 10.92 9.89 1.44
CA LEU A 116 11.38 8.99 2.50
C LEU A 116 12.51 9.61 3.34
N ARG A 117 13.40 10.41 2.73
CA ARG A 117 14.43 11.18 3.47
C ARG A 117 13.83 12.31 4.32
N GLU A 118 12.77 12.94 3.84
CA GLU A 118 12.09 14.05 4.55
C GLU A 118 11.22 13.55 5.71
N THR A 119 10.78 12.30 5.66
CA THR A 119 9.87 11.79 6.68
C THR A 119 10.53 11.69 8.05
N LYS A 120 9.86 12.24 9.06
CA LYS A 120 10.28 12.16 10.46
C LYS A 120 9.57 11.01 11.20
N ALA A 121 8.73 10.27 10.52
CA ALA A 121 7.99 9.17 11.12
C ALA A 121 8.95 8.01 11.40
N ARG A 122 8.83 7.43 12.60
CA ARG A 122 9.59 6.25 13.00
C ARG A 122 8.99 4.96 12.41
N ILE A 123 7.69 4.96 12.18
CA ILE A 123 6.96 3.81 11.61
C ILE A 123 6.49 4.23 10.23
N VAL A 124 7.06 3.61 9.21
CA VAL A 124 6.68 3.81 7.80
C VAL A 124 6.23 2.48 7.22
N ALA A 125 5.06 2.47 6.60
CA ALA A 125 4.58 1.33 5.81
C ALA A 125 4.09 1.81 4.44
N THR A 126 4.21 0.95 3.45
CA THR A 126 3.85 1.27 2.07
C THR A 126 2.81 0.30 1.54
N SER A 127 1.94 0.80 0.67
CA SER A 127 1.02 -0.04 -0.08
C SER A 127 0.99 0.31 -1.57
N SER A 128 0.66 -0.69 -2.38
CA SER A 128 0.37 -0.54 -3.81
C SER A 128 -0.75 -1.51 -4.21
N GLU A 129 -1.99 -1.10 -3.94
CA GLU A 129 -3.18 -1.88 -4.29
C GLU A 129 -3.68 -1.48 -5.67
N GLY A 130 -3.60 -2.38 -6.65
CA GLY A 130 -4.03 -2.11 -8.03
C GLY A 130 -3.13 -1.15 -8.82
N GLY A 131 -1.89 -0.94 -8.37
CA GLY A 131 -0.95 0.02 -8.95
C GLY A 131 0.37 -0.62 -9.41
N LEU A 132 1.46 -0.19 -8.81
CA LEU A 132 2.84 -0.52 -9.23
C LEU A 132 3.08 -2.01 -9.49
N PHE A 133 2.66 -2.91 -8.59
CA PHE A 133 2.95 -4.35 -8.73
C PHE A 133 2.16 -5.03 -9.85
N GLU A 134 1.09 -4.44 -10.32
CA GLU A 134 0.28 -4.96 -11.41
C GLU A 134 0.66 -4.34 -12.76
N TYR A 135 0.92 -3.03 -12.82
CA TYR A 135 1.12 -2.27 -14.05
C TYR A 135 2.57 -1.85 -14.30
N GLY A 136 3.40 -1.73 -13.26
CA GLY A 136 4.80 -1.35 -13.40
C GLY A 136 5.63 -2.42 -14.13
N SER A 137 6.70 -2.01 -14.81
CA SER A 137 7.71 -2.92 -15.32
C SER A 137 8.49 -3.60 -14.19
N ASP A 138 9.26 -4.64 -14.49
CA ASP A 138 10.11 -5.30 -13.50
C ASP A 138 11.15 -4.33 -12.93
N GLU A 139 11.70 -3.45 -13.80
CA GLU A 139 12.66 -2.41 -13.43
C GLU A 139 12.02 -1.37 -12.50
N ALA A 140 10.80 -0.90 -12.81
CA ALA A 140 10.08 0.05 -11.97
C ALA A 140 9.77 -0.54 -10.59
N ILE A 141 9.30 -1.79 -10.53
CA ILE A 141 9.05 -2.48 -9.26
C ILE A 141 10.34 -2.57 -8.44
N MET A 142 11.43 -3.03 -9.05
CA MET A 142 12.72 -3.17 -8.36
C MET A 142 13.25 -1.83 -7.86
N ALA A 143 13.19 -0.77 -8.68
CA ALA A 143 13.67 0.55 -8.32
C ALA A 143 12.91 1.12 -7.11
N ASN A 144 11.58 1.03 -7.14
CA ASN A 144 10.75 1.48 -6.01
C ASN A 144 11.00 0.66 -4.74
N LEU A 145 11.03 -0.68 -4.84
CA LEU A 145 11.31 -1.54 -3.69
C LEU A 145 12.73 -1.29 -3.13
N THR A 146 13.73 -1.06 -3.99
CA THR A 146 15.09 -0.72 -3.55
C THR A 146 15.12 0.61 -2.80
N ALA A 147 14.41 1.63 -3.28
CA ALA A 147 14.28 2.91 -2.59
C ALA A 147 13.62 2.76 -1.21
N LEU A 148 12.54 1.98 -1.13
CA LEU A 148 11.86 1.68 0.13
C LEU A 148 12.77 0.92 1.11
N HIS A 149 13.48 -0.09 0.62
CA HIS A 149 14.41 -0.88 1.44
C HIS A 149 15.58 -0.03 1.95
N GLY A 150 16.19 0.79 1.08
CA GLY A 150 17.26 1.72 1.44
C GLY A 150 16.86 2.75 2.50
N ALA A 151 15.57 3.12 2.55
CA ALA A 151 15.01 4.00 3.58
C ALA A 151 14.56 3.25 4.85
N GLY A 152 14.74 1.93 4.93
CA GLY A 152 14.39 1.13 6.09
C GLY A 152 12.89 0.85 6.25
N VAL A 153 12.10 0.96 5.18
CA VAL A 153 10.67 0.62 5.21
C VAL A 153 10.50 -0.88 5.44
N ARG A 154 9.84 -1.25 6.54
CA ARG A 154 9.74 -2.65 6.97
C ARG A 154 8.56 -3.40 6.37
N PHE A 155 7.49 -2.72 6.02
CA PHE A 155 6.24 -3.33 5.55
C PHE A 155 5.82 -2.72 4.22
N VAL A 156 5.71 -3.56 3.21
CA VAL A 156 5.19 -3.17 1.90
C VAL A 156 4.08 -4.17 1.52
N ALA A 157 2.85 -3.70 1.41
CA ALA A 157 1.73 -4.53 1.00
C ALA A 157 1.25 -4.17 -0.40
N GLY A 158 0.70 -5.13 -1.12
CA GLY A 158 0.17 -4.84 -2.44
C GLY A 158 -0.49 -6.04 -3.11
N SER A 159 -0.98 -5.83 -4.32
CA SER A 159 -1.63 -6.86 -5.13
C SER A 159 -0.74 -7.27 -6.30
N VAL A 160 -0.55 -8.57 -6.48
CA VAL A 160 0.22 -9.18 -7.57
C VAL A 160 -0.74 -9.96 -8.45
N THR A 161 -0.86 -9.58 -9.72
CA THR A 161 -1.76 -10.26 -10.68
C THR A 161 -1.36 -11.72 -10.86
N SER A 162 -2.35 -12.62 -10.74
CA SER A 162 -2.18 -14.05 -10.97
C SER A 162 -1.65 -14.34 -12.38
N SER A 163 -0.84 -15.38 -12.53
CA SER A 163 -0.26 -15.80 -13.80
C SER A 163 -0.94 -17.01 -14.44
N ASP A 164 -2.11 -17.44 -13.93
CA ASP A 164 -2.86 -18.53 -14.53
C ASP A 164 -3.41 -18.19 -15.92
N GLU A 165 -3.75 -19.24 -16.67
CA GLU A 165 -4.20 -19.14 -18.05
C GLU A 165 -5.50 -18.32 -18.18
N SER A 166 -6.45 -18.50 -17.26
CA SER A 166 -7.72 -17.76 -17.26
C SER A 166 -7.48 -16.26 -17.12
N ARG A 167 -6.59 -15.88 -16.19
CA ARG A 167 -6.22 -14.48 -15.95
C ARG A 167 -5.54 -13.88 -17.17
N ARG A 168 -4.61 -14.60 -17.80
CA ARG A 168 -3.93 -14.14 -19.03
C ARG A 168 -4.93 -13.87 -20.16
N ARG A 169 -5.90 -14.77 -20.39
CA ARG A 169 -6.96 -14.58 -21.38
C ARG A 169 -7.85 -13.36 -21.07
N MET A 170 -8.20 -13.15 -19.80
CA MET A 170 -8.96 -11.96 -19.38
C MET A 170 -8.20 -10.66 -19.64
N ILE A 171 -6.90 -10.61 -19.37
CA ILE A 171 -6.06 -9.43 -19.60
C ILE A 171 -6.02 -9.10 -21.11
N ILE A 172 -5.79 -10.10 -21.96
CA ILE A 172 -5.80 -9.93 -23.43
C ILE A 172 -7.15 -9.37 -23.89
N ALA A 173 -8.24 -9.93 -23.41
CA ALA A 173 -9.59 -9.51 -23.79
C ALA A 173 -9.94 -8.09 -23.29
N SER A 174 -9.49 -7.70 -22.11
CA SER A 174 -9.79 -6.40 -21.49
C SER A 174 -8.90 -5.26 -22.00
N ARG A 175 -7.81 -5.56 -22.70
CA ARG A 175 -6.77 -4.61 -23.14
C ARG A 175 -6.07 -3.86 -22.00
N PHE A 176 -6.19 -4.31 -20.75
CA PHE A 176 -5.43 -3.75 -19.62
C PHE A 176 -3.94 -4.09 -19.78
N LYS A 177 -3.06 -3.12 -19.52
CA LYS A 177 -1.60 -3.30 -19.56
C LYS A 177 -1.08 -3.88 -18.24
N ILE A 178 -1.71 -4.93 -17.76
CA ILE A 178 -1.35 -5.62 -16.52
C ILE A 178 -0.33 -6.71 -16.82
N HIS A 179 0.65 -6.85 -15.92
CA HIS A 179 1.67 -7.91 -16.00
C HIS A 179 1.29 -9.10 -15.12
N PRO A 180 0.87 -10.25 -15.70
CA PRO A 180 0.47 -11.44 -14.93
C PRO A 180 1.69 -12.22 -14.44
N ARG A 181 2.36 -11.72 -13.41
CA ARG A 181 3.60 -12.31 -12.86
C ARG A 181 3.35 -13.49 -11.96
N GLY A 182 2.26 -13.48 -11.19
CA GLY A 182 2.06 -14.40 -10.08
C GLY A 182 3.17 -14.29 -9.03
N LEU A 183 3.03 -15.02 -7.93
CA LEU A 183 4.05 -15.01 -6.87
C LEU A 183 5.41 -15.53 -7.34
N LYS A 184 5.43 -16.49 -8.28
CA LYS A 184 6.68 -17.07 -8.81
C LYS A 184 7.50 -16.06 -9.62
N GLY A 185 6.87 -15.15 -10.34
CA GLY A 185 7.55 -14.08 -11.08
C GLY A 185 7.89 -12.88 -10.21
N PHE A 186 7.02 -12.55 -9.25
CA PHE A 186 7.19 -11.39 -8.39
C PHE A 186 8.22 -11.61 -7.27
N GLY A 187 8.25 -12.81 -6.65
CA GLY A 187 9.16 -13.10 -5.54
C GLY A 187 10.64 -12.83 -5.82
N PRO A 188 11.20 -13.25 -6.98
CA PRO A 188 12.58 -12.91 -7.36
C PRO A 188 12.84 -11.41 -7.52
N LEU A 189 11.85 -10.60 -7.97
CA LEU A 189 11.98 -9.15 -8.04
C LEU A 189 12.09 -8.53 -6.64
N ALA A 190 11.19 -8.93 -5.75
CA ALA A 190 11.22 -8.51 -4.35
C ALA A 190 12.55 -8.92 -3.68
N GLY A 191 13.01 -10.15 -3.91
CA GLY A 191 14.27 -10.65 -3.36
C GLY A 191 15.50 -9.86 -3.78
N ARG A 192 15.59 -9.47 -5.06
CA ARG A 192 16.68 -8.61 -5.55
C ARG A 192 16.66 -7.20 -4.95
N ALA A 193 15.49 -6.72 -4.55
CA ALA A 193 15.33 -5.43 -3.89
C ALA A 193 15.46 -5.49 -2.35
N GLY A 194 15.86 -6.64 -1.79
CA GLY A 194 16.09 -6.81 -0.35
C GLY A 194 14.85 -7.22 0.45
N TYR A 195 13.74 -7.59 -0.21
CA TYR A 195 12.51 -8.02 0.44
C TYR A 195 12.22 -9.50 0.21
N ARG A 196 11.50 -10.11 1.14
CA ARG A 196 10.86 -11.42 0.97
C ARG A 196 9.34 -11.30 1.11
N ILE A 197 8.60 -12.19 0.48
CA ILE A 197 7.16 -12.34 0.71
C ILE A 197 6.99 -13.01 2.08
N ALA A 198 6.59 -12.24 3.08
CA ALA A 198 6.36 -12.74 4.43
C ALA A 198 4.99 -13.43 4.54
N GLN A 199 3.99 -12.90 3.83
CA GLN A 199 2.64 -13.43 3.78
C GLN A 199 2.02 -13.22 2.41
N ALA A 200 1.19 -14.15 1.97
CA ALA A 200 0.36 -14.03 0.78
C ALA A 200 -1.06 -14.52 1.07
N LEU A 201 -2.04 -13.75 0.64
CA LEU A 201 -3.46 -14.08 0.70
C LEU A 201 -3.95 -14.30 -0.74
N PRO A 202 -4.16 -15.57 -1.14
CA PRO A 202 -4.57 -15.86 -2.51
C PRO A 202 -6.00 -15.40 -2.78
N ALA A 203 -6.22 -14.90 -4.00
CA ALA A 203 -7.54 -14.62 -4.54
C ALA A 203 -7.59 -14.97 -6.03
N GLN A 204 -8.78 -14.92 -6.61
CA GLN A 204 -9.02 -15.43 -7.95
C GLN A 204 -8.23 -14.70 -9.04
N LEU A 205 -8.01 -13.38 -8.92
CA LEU A 205 -7.40 -12.57 -9.98
C LEU A 205 -6.01 -12.05 -9.61
N SER A 206 -5.70 -11.99 -8.32
CA SER A 206 -4.43 -11.49 -7.79
C SER A 206 -4.19 -12.05 -6.40
N ASP A 207 -2.94 -12.23 -6.04
CA ASP A 207 -2.52 -12.54 -4.68
C ASP A 207 -2.16 -11.24 -3.96
N GLN A 208 -2.64 -11.07 -2.73
CA GLN A 208 -2.24 -9.93 -1.91
C GLN A 208 -1.06 -10.33 -1.04
N VAL A 209 0.02 -9.55 -1.12
CA VAL A 209 1.29 -9.86 -0.47
C VAL A 209 1.63 -8.83 0.60
N LEU A 210 2.30 -9.30 1.64
CA LEU A 210 3.07 -8.50 2.57
C LEU A 210 4.55 -8.83 2.38
N LEU A 211 5.35 -7.81 2.10
CA LEU A 211 6.79 -7.91 2.03
C LEU A 211 7.40 -7.39 3.33
N THR A 212 8.47 -8.07 3.77
CA THR A 212 9.35 -7.62 4.85
C THR A 212 10.81 -7.74 4.38
N PRO A 213 11.76 -7.02 4.96
CA PRO A 213 13.18 -7.23 4.69
C PRO A 213 13.57 -8.70 4.77
N ALA A 214 14.45 -9.14 3.85
CA ALA A 214 14.89 -10.52 3.71
C ALA A 214 15.82 -10.95 4.85
#